data_3342681bf652606f8ffbc53d95f1c9fd
#
_entry.id   3342681bf652606f8ffbc53d95f1c9fd
#
_cell.length_a   1.000
_cell.length_b   1.000
_cell.length_c   1.000
_cell.angle_alpha   90.00
_cell.angle_beta   90.00
_cell.angle_gamma   90.00
#
_symmetry.space_group_name_H-M   'P 1'
#
loop_
_entity.id
_entity.type
_entity.pdbx_description
1 polymer ?
#
loop_
_entity_poly.entity_id
_entity_poly.type
_entity_poly.pdbx_seq_one_letter_code
_entity_poly.pdbx_strand_id
1 'polypeptide(L)'
;CCATRLRCTVHKSELVDDALLKSTGASGVVHKGNGVQVIYGPRVTVVKSNLEDYLETAPDEEYIPAGNAGEEKAAPDKKKAAGKVVKSVTIYSPVNGTAADLSETPDEAFAGRMMGDGAMVIPEDAEVRAPEDGEESFVFDTKHAIGFETASGIAMLLHMGIDTVNLNGQGFEVFVNNGDRVKKGDLLMKLD
;
A
#
# COMPACT_ATOMS: atom_id res chain seq x y z
N CYS A 1 -4.21 -9.90 -6.42
CA CYS A 1 -4.25 -8.58 -5.75
C CYS A 1 -2.84 -8.12 -5.44
N CYS A 2 -2.57 -6.85 -5.63
CA CYS A 2 -1.34 -6.22 -5.17
C CYS A 2 -1.47 -5.94 -3.67
N ALA A 3 -0.35 -5.88 -2.97
CA ALA A 3 -0.24 -5.62 -1.54
C ALA A 3 -0.94 -4.33 -1.05
N THR A 4 -1.25 -3.41 -1.95
CA THR A 4 -1.78 -2.09 -1.63
C THR A 4 -2.94 -1.67 -2.51
N ARG A 5 -3.25 -2.45 -3.56
CA ARG A 5 -4.25 -2.12 -4.58
C ARG A 5 -5.25 -3.25 -4.77
N LEU A 6 -6.50 -2.90 -4.74
CA LEU A 6 -7.58 -3.74 -5.24
C LEU A 6 -7.63 -3.56 -6.76
N ARG A 7 -7.37 -4.62 -7.52
CA ARG A 7 -7.47 -4.62 -8.99
C ARG A 7 -8.77 -5.30 -9.39
N CYS A 8 -9.62 -4.59 -10.07
CA CYS A 8 -10.91 -5.07 -10.57
C CYS A 8 -10.96 -4.94 -12.09
N THR A 9 -11.61 -5.88 -12.75
CA THR A 9 -12.08 -5.71 -14.13
C THR A 9 -13.57 -5.46 -14.08
N VAL A 10 -14.01 -4.34 -14.64
CA VAL A 10 -15.41 -3.91 -14.66
C VAL A 10 -15.97 -3.92 -16.08
N HIS A 11 -17.24 -4.14 -16.23
CA HIS A 11 -17.89 -4.12 -17.55
C HIS A 11 -17.98 -2.71 -18.13
N LYS A 12 -18.23 -1.71 -17.27
CA LYS A 12 -18.37 -0.29 -17.64
C LYS A 12 -17.59 0.55 -16.65
N SER A 13 -16.41 1.00 -17.04
CA SER A 13 -15.53 1.80 -16.17
C SER A 13 -16.07 3.20 -15.89
N GLU A 14 -16.96 3.71 -16.75
CA GLU A 14 -17.65 4.99 -16.58
C GLU A 14 -18.68 4.99 -15.43
N LEU A 15 -19.10 3.83 -14.94
CA LEU A 15 -20.00 3.71 -13.80
C LEU A 15 -19.27 3.64 -12.45
N VAL A 16 -17.95 3.62 -12.47
CA VAL A 16 -17.16 3.59 -11.24
C VAL A 16 -17.09 4.99 -10.64
N ASP A 17 -17.64 5.14 -9.45
CA ASP A 17 -17.63 6.42 -8.72
C ASP A 17 -16.39 6.55 -7.87
N ASP A 18 -15.40 7.30 -8.40
CA ASP A 18 -14.13 7.55 -7.73
C ASP A 18 -14.28 8.30 -6.41
N ALA A 19 -15.28 9.21 -6.33
CA ALA A 19 -15.51 9.98 -5.12
C ALA A 19 -16.04 9.07 -4.01
N LEU A 20 -16.98 8.18 -4.35
CA LEU A 20 -17.48 7.17 -3.43
C LEU A 20 -16.37 6.23 -2.97
N LEU A 21 -15.54 5.71 -3.87
CA LEU A 21 -14.42 4.86 -3.52
C LEU A 21 -13.41 5.56 -2.61
N LYS A 22 -13.12 6.84 -2.84
CA LYS A 22 -12.27 7.65 -1.94
C LYS A 22 -12.92 7.83 -0.57
N SER A 23 -14.24 7.99 -0.49
CA SER A 23 -14.94 8.09 0.79
C SER A 23 -14.85 6.82 1.64
N THR A 24 -14.70 5.64 1.02
CA THR A 24 -14.47 4.37 1.72
C THR A 24 -13.05 4.22 2.27
N GLY A 25 -12.19 5.21 2.03
CA GLY A 25 -10.81 5.27 2.51
C GLY A 25 -9.77 4.88 1.47
N ALA A 26 -10.13 4.82 0.19
CA ALA A 26 -9.16 4.70 -0.88
C ALA A 26 -8.34 5.99 -1.02
N SER A 27 -7.02 5.86 -1.14
CA SER A 27 -6.11 6.98 -1.37
C SER A 27 -6.15 7.47 -2.82
N GLY A 28 -6.51 6.58 -3.75
CA GLY A 28 -6.62 6.90 -5.17
C GLY A 28 -7.33 5.82 -5.97
N VAL A 29 -7.76 6.19 -7.17
CA VAL A 29 -8.36 5.29 -8.15
C VAL A 29 -7.70 5.53 -9.49
N VAL A 30 -7.23 4.48 -10.14
CA VAL A 30 -6.58 4.53 -11.45
C VAL A 30 -7.37 3.69 -12.44
N HIS A 31 -7.73 4.27 -13.58
CA HIS A 31 -8.47 3.61 -14.65
C HIS A 31 -7.53 3.25 -15.81
N LYS A 32 -7.60 2.00 -16.26
CA LYS A 32 -6.86 1.53 -17.44
C LYS A 32 -7.78 0.66 -18.30
N GLY A 33 -8.48 1.28 -19.24
CA GLY A 33 -9.56 0.61 -19.99
C GLY A 33 -10.65 0.13 -19.02
N ASN A 34 -10.99 -1.16 -19.10
CA ASN A 34 -11.94 -1.78 -18.17
C ASN A 34 -11.30 -2.22 -16.84
N GLY A 35 -10.00 -2.01 -16.66
CA GLY A 35 -9.31 -2.27 -15.41
C GLY A 35 -9.38 -1.06 -14.48
N VAL A 36 -9.78 -1.29 -13.24
CA VAL A 36 -9.81 -0.27 -12.18
C VAL A 36 -8.92 -0.73 -11.04
N GLN A 37 -8.02 0.14 -10.61
CA GLN A 37 -7.14 -0.09 -9.48
C GLN A 37 -7.53 0.88 -8.36
N VAL A 38 -7.98 0.35 -7.25
CA VAL A 38 -8.36 1.15 -6.07
C VAL A 38 -7.28 0.98 -5.00
N ILE A 39 -6.70 2.08 -4.58
CA ILE A 39 -5.54 2.10 -3.70
C ILE A 39 -6.02 2.25 -2.26
N TYR A 40 -5.97 1.18 -1.49
CA TYR A 40 -6.35 1.14 -0.07
C TYR A 40 -5.14 1.03 0.87
N GLY A 41 -3.93 0.94 0.31
CA GLY A 41 -2.73 0.69 1.11
C GLY A 41 -2.77 -0.66 1.82
N PRO A 42 -2.17 -0.78 3.01
CA PRO A 42 -2.06 -2.06 3.73
C PRO A 42 -3.41 -2.72 4.05
N ARG A 43 -4.50 -1.96 4.05
CA ARG A 43 -5.85 -2.48 4.33
C ARG A 43 -6.51 -3.20 3.16
N VAL A 44 -5.86 -3.26 2.02
CA VAL A 44 -6.44 -3.87 0.80
C VAL A 44 -6.86 -5.32 0.99
N THR A 45 -6.15 -6.09 1.80
CA THR A 45 -6.48 -7.49 2.08
C THR A 45 -7.84 -7.62 2.77
N VAL A 46 -8.08 -6.79 3.77
CA VAL A 46 -9.37 -6.76 4.50
C VAL A 46 -10.49 -6.29 3.57
N VAL A 47 -10.23 -5.23 2.79
CA VAL A 47 -11.22 -4.71 1.83
C VAL A 47 -11.55 -5.76 0.77
N LYS A 48 -10.54 -6.49 0.29
CA LYS A 48 -10.72 -7.57 -0.69
C LYS A 48 -11.58 -8.69 -0.11
N SER A 49 -11.26 -9.19 1.10
CA SER A 49 -12.02 -10.26 1.74
C SER A 49 -13.48 -9.84 1.92
N ASN A 50 -13.72 -8.65 2.45
CA ASN A 50 -15.10 -8.15 2.64
C ASN A 50 -15.85 -8.00 1.31
N LEU A 51 -15.16 -7.61 0.23
CA LEU A 51 -15.76 -7.52 -1.10
C LEU A 51 -16.08 -8.91 -1.66
N GLU A 52 -15.19 -9.88 -1.51
CA GLU A 52 -15.41 -11.27 -1.95
C GLU A 52 -16.59 -11.89 -1.21
N ASP A 53 -16.64 -11.75 0.13
CA ASP A 53 -17.75 -12.21 0.97
C ASP A 53 -19.09 -11.55 0.55
N TYR A 54 -19.07 -10.26 0.21
CA TYR A 54 -20.26 -9.56 -0.29
C TYR A 54 -20.69 -10.10 -1.65
N LEU A 55 -19.74 -10.31 -2.57
CA LEU A 55 -20.04 -10.78 -3.93
C LEU A 55 -20.61 -12.20 -3.97
N GLU A 56 -20.30 -13.05 -2.97
CA GLU A 56 -20.92 -14.39 -2.85
C GLU A 56 -22.41 -14.34 -2.58
N THR A 57 -22.89 -13.27 -1.96
CA THR A 57 -24.29 -13.10 -1.55
C THR A 57 -25.00 -11.96 -2.29
N ALA A 58 -24.26 -11.17 -3.07
CA ALA A 58 -24.80 -10.02 -3.79
C ALA A 58 -25.81 -10.48 -4.86
N PRO A 59 -26.97 -9.80 -5.00
CA PRO A 59 -27.87 -10.06 -6.09
C PRO A 59 -27.21 -9.74 -7.43
N ASP A 60 -27.46 -10.57 -8.44
CA ASP A 60 -26.99 -10.35 -9.81
C ASP A 60 -27.89 -9.31 -10.50
N GLU A 61 -27.81 -8.07 -10.00
CA GLU A 61 -28.62 -6.95 -10.50
C GLU A 61 -27.71 -5.91 -11.17
N GLU A 62 -28.15 -5.37 -12.29
CA GLU A 62 -27.44 -4.28 -12.97
C GLU A 62 -27.49 -3.01 -12.09
N TYR A 63 -26.32 -2.48 -11.72
CA TYR A 63 -26.24 -1.23 -10.96
C TYR A 63 -26.82 -0.08 -11.77
N ILE A 64 -27.87 0.53 -11.25
CA ILE A 64 -28.45 1.76 -11.79
C ILE A 64 -28.01 2.90 -10.87
N PRO A 65 -27.20 3.87 -11.34
CA PRO A 65 -26.79 5.01 -10.53
C PRO A 65 -28.02 5.77 -10.04
N ALA A 66 -28.25 5.80 -8.74
CA ALA A 66 -29.25 6.67 -8.15
C ALA A 66 -28.78 8.12 -8.36
N GLY A 67 -29.50 8.87 -9.17
CA GLY A 67 -29.30 10.30 -9.32
C GLY A 67 -29.36 10.97 -7.95
N ASN A 68 -28.39 11.77 -7.66
CA ASN A 68 -28.18 12.64 -6.49
C ASN A 68 -29.34 12.67 -5.48
N ALA A 69 -29.29 11.81 -4.48
CA ALA A 69 -29.99 11.98 -3.23
C ALA A 69 -28.95 11.94 -2.12
N GLY A 70 -28.57 13.13 -1.66
CA GLY A 70 -27.67 13.26 -0.54
C GLY A 70 -28.30 12.69 0.73
N GLU A 71 -27.56 11.84 1.39
CA GLU A 71 -27.55 11.73 2.83
C GLU A 71 -26.16 11.28 3.24
N GLU A 72 -25.43 12.24 3.72
CA GLU A 72 -24.17 12.16 4.39
C GLU A 72 -24.35 11.33 5.68
N LYS A 73 -24.13 10.02 5.61
CA LYS A 73 -23.85 9.25 6.80
C LYS A 73 -22.35 9.31 7.04
N ALA A 74 -22.01 10.18 8.00
CA ALA A 74 -20.66 10.34 8.54
C ALA A 74 -20.00 8.98 8.74
N ALA A 75 -18.87 8.80 8.05
CA ALA A 75 -17.92 7.78 8.40
C ALA A 75 -17.50 7.98 9.87
N PRO A 76 -17.28 6.88 10.63
CA PRO A 76 -16.79 7.02 11.99
C PRO A 76 -15.49 7.81 11.97
N ASP A 77 -15.45 8.85 12.78
CA ASP A 77 -14.29 9.70 13.01
C ASP A 77 -13.01 8.89 13.01
N LYS A 78 -12.18 9.15 12.01
CA LYS A 78 -10.77 8.86 12.15
C LYS A 78 -10.31 9.65 13.38
N LYS A 79 -10.23 9.03 14.56
CA LYS A 79 -9.34 9.48 15.59
C LYS A 79 -7.98 9.59 14.92
N LYS A 80 -7.63 10.81 14.46
CA LYS A 80 -6.25 11.20 14.30
C LYS A 80 -5.61 10.80 15.62
N ALA A 81 -4.83 9.73 15.63
CA ALA A 81 -3.81 9.60 16.63
C ALA A 81 -3.06 10.93 16.54
N ALA A 82 -3.21 11.77 17.55
CA ALA A 82 -2.44 12.99 17.68
C ALA A 82 -1.01 12.53 17.95
N GLY A 83 -0.33 12.14 16.86
CA GLY A 83 1.07 11.84 16.86
C GLY A 83 1.78 13.06 17.38
N LYS A 84 2.62 12.86 18.38
CA LYS A 84 3.58 13.86 18.85
C LYS A 84 4.21 14.47 17.61
N VAL A 85 4.04 15.76 17.38
CA VAL A 85 4.66 16.46 16.26
C VAL A 85 6.18 16.38 16.48
N VAL A 86 6.80 15.43 15.79
CA VAL A 86 8.25 15.28 15.77
C VAL A 86 8.77 16.32 14.80
N LYS A 87 9.61 17.25 15.28
CA LYS A 87 10.09 18.36 14.46
C LYS A 87 10.96 17.93 13.29
N SER A 88 11.66 16.82 13.40
CA SER A 88 12.39 16.14 12.33
C SER A 88 12.77 14.73 12.78
N VAL A 89 12.73 13.76 11.86
CA VAL A 89 13.23 12.39 12.05
C VAL A 89 14.17 12.07 10.90
N THR A 90 15.29 11.44 11.22
CA THR A 90 16.21 10.95 10.19
C THR A 90 15.91 9.48 9.91
N ILE A 91 15.49 9.20 8.70
CA ILE A 91 15.31 7.84 8.19
C ILE A 91 16.49 7.52 7.29
N TYR A 92 17.09 6.36 7.49
CA TYR A 92 18.19 5.89 6.64
C TYR A 92 17.64 5.09 5.46
N SER A 93 18.41 5.05 4.36
CA SER A 93 18.06 4.18 3.24
C SER A 93 18.07 2.71 3.69
N PRO A 94 17.01 1.94 3.36
CA PRO A 94 16.97 0.52 3.70
C PRO A 94 17.90 -0.33 2.80
N VAL A 95 18.42 0.22 1.72
CA VAL A 95 19.30 -0.45 0.75
C VAL A 95 20.40 0.52 0.31
N ASN A 96 21.59 0.00 0.03
CA ASN A 96 22.63 0.79 -0.60
C ASN A 96 22.25 1.04 -2.07
N GLY A 97 22.45 2.28 -2.53
CA GLY A 97 22.09 2.64 -3.89
C GLY A 97 21.93 4.13 -4.12
N THR A 98 21.44 4.47 -5.28
CA THR A 98 21.18 5.86 -5.68
C THR A 98 19.74 6.23 -5.36
N ALA A 99 19.56 7.22 -4.49
CA ALA A 99 18.24 7.75 -4.17
C ALA A 99 17.76 8.72 -5.28
N ALA A 100 16.47 8.63 -5.59
CA ALA A 100 15.80 9.50 -6.54
C ALA A 100 14.44 9.96 -5.99
N ASP A 101 13.86 10.99 -6.60
CA ASP A 101 12.53 11.44 -6.21
C ASP A 101 11.47 10.38 -6.53
N LEU A 102 10.49 10.25 -5.67
CA LEU A 102 9.43 9.26 -5.83
C LEU A 102 8.65 9.45 -7.15
N SER A 103 8.58 10.68 -7.68
CA SER A 103 7.94 11.00 -8.96
C SER A 103 8.63 10.36 -10.18
N GLU A 104 9.88 9.89 -10.02
CA GLU A 104 10.62 9.20 -11.08
C GLU A 104 10.27 7.71 -11.16
N THR A 105 9.47 7.21 -10.23
CA THR A 105 9.04 5.80 -10.22
C THR A 105 8.16 5.50 -11.44
N PRO A 106 8.41 4.42 -12.19
CA PRO A 106 7.62 4.05 -13.37
C PRO A 106 6.23 3.46 -13.02
N ASP A 107 5.68 3.85 -11.89
CA ASP A 107 4.36 3.45 -11.39
C ASP A 107 3.60 4.69 -10.93
N GLU A 108 2.43 4.94 -11.53
CA GLU A 108 1.64 6.15 -11.31
C GLU A 108 1.18 6.32 -9.85
N ALA A 109 0.95 5.23 -9.12
CA ALA A 109 0.49 5.32 -7.74
C ALA A 109 1.61 5.74 -6.77
N PHE A 110 2.84 5.29 -7.03
CA PHE A 110 4.01 5.74 -6.27
C PHE A 110 4.44 7.14 -6.73
N ALA A 111 4.59 7.36 -8.04
CA ALA A 111 4.96 8.65 -8.59
C ALA A 111 3.97 9.77 -8.19
N GLY A 112 2.68 9.46 -8.19
CA GLY A 112 1.60 10.36 -7.74
C GLY A 112 1.45 10.48 -6.22
N ARG A 113 2.34 9.87 -5.42
CA ARG A 113 2.31 9.88 -3.95
C ARG A 113 0.98 9.40 -3.34
N MET A 114 0.21 8.59 -4.07
CA MET A 114 -1.09 8.06 -3.61
C MET A 114 -0.91 7.05 -2.45
N MET A 115 0.30 6.49 -2.32
CA MET A 115 0.68 5.56 -1.26
C MET A 115 1.27 6.23 -0.03
N GLY A 116 1.47 7.53 -0.08
CA GLY A 116 2.20 8.33 0.89
C GLY A 116 3.41 9.00 0.25
N ASP A 117 4.11 9.81 1.03
CA ASP A 117 5.37 10.43 0.60
C ASP A 117 6.54 9.48 0.81
N GLY A 118 7.62 9.66 0.07
CA GLY A 118 8.78 8.79 0.16
C GLY A 118 9.86 9.10 -0.89
N ALA A 119 10.75 8.15 -1.07
CA ALA A 119 11.81 8.19 -2.05
C ALA A 119 11.91 6.84 -2.79
N MET A 120 12.41 6.88 -4.00
CA MET A 120 12.84 5.71 -4.74
C MET A 120 14.34 5.50 -4.53
N VAL A 121 14.77 4.25 -4.42
CA VAL A 121 16.20 3.91 -4.40
C VAL A 121 16.46 2.89 -5.49
N ILE A 122 17.44 3.15 -6.34
CA ILE A 122 17.97 2.20 -7.31
C ILE A 122 19.05 1.41 -6.58
N PRO A 123 18.83 0.11 -6.28
CA PRO A 123 19.73 -0.65 -5.42
C PRO A 123 21.05 -0.99 -6.13
N GLU A 124 22.13 -0.99 -5.37
CA GLU A 124 23.48 -1.43 -5.78
C GLU A 124 23.85 -2.77 -5.15
N ASP A 125 23.10 -3.21 -4.15
CA ASP A 125 23.23 -4.53 -3.53
C ASP A 125 21.86 -5.18 -3.30
N ALA A 126 21.88 -6.41 -2.79
CA ALA A 126 20.69 -7.24 -2.62
C ALA A 126 20.15 -7.25 -1.18
N GLU A 127 20.74 -6.50 -0.25
CA GLU A 127 20.38 -6.54 1.16
C GLU A 127 19.48 -5.37 1.54
N VAL A 128 18.29 -5.68 2.07
CA VAL A 128 17.35 -4.70 2.62
C VAL A 128 17.43 -4.73 4.13
N ARG A 129 17.70 -3.58 4.73
CA ARG A 129 17.96 -3.42 6.16
C ARG A 129 16.99 -2.45 6.81
N ALA A 130 16.80 -2.58 8.12
CA ALA A 130 15.96 -1.69 8.90
C ALA A 130 16.45 -0.23 8.82
N PRO A 131 15.61 0.72 8.38
CA PRO A 131 15.97 2.12 8.21
C PRO A 131 16.11 2.88 9.54
N GLU A 132 15.51 2.37 10.60
CA GLU A 132 15.54 2.88 11.97
C GLU A 132 15.25 1.71 12.94
N ASP A 133 15.39 1.92 14.24
CA ASP A 133 14.83 1.00 15.23
C ASP A 133 13.29 0.99 15.08
N GLY A 134 12.67 -0.18 15.16
CA GLY A 134 11.23 -0.28 14.98
C GLY A 134 10.68 -1.69 15.08
N GLU A 135 9.49 -1.84 14.53
CA GLU A 135 8.75 -3.12 14.54
C GLU A 135 8.19 -3.41 13.13
N GLU A 136 8.31 -4.65 12.72
CA GLU A 136 7.69 -5.14 11.48
C GLU A 136 6.17 -5.25 11.66
N SER A 137 5.44 -4.36 11.02
CA SER A 137 3.97 -4.34 11.14
C SER A 137 3.34 -5.50 10.37
N PHE A 138 3.88 -5.83 9.21
CA PHE A 138 3.46 -6.97 8.38
C PHE A 138 4.48 -7.29 7.30
N VAL A 139 4.61 -8.55 6.97
CA VAL A 139 5.29 -9.07 5.78
C VAL A 139 4.23 -9.63 4.84
N PHE A 140 4.23 -9.23 3.59
CA PHE A 140 3.29 -9.77 2.61
C PHE A 140 3.60 -11.23 2.26
N ASP A 141 2.58 -12.05 2.02
CA ASP A 141 2.75 -13.46 1.62
C ASP A 141 3.64 -13.61 0.39
N THR A 142 3.55 -12.66 -0.53
CA THR A 142 4.38 -12.58 -1.75
C THR A 142 5.74 -11.92 -1.50
N LYS A 143 6.08 -11.59 -0.27
CA LYS A 143 7.38 -11.10 0.23
C LYS A 143 7.94 -9.85 -0.47
N HIS A 144 7.22 -9.26 -1.41
CA HIS A 144 7.68 -8.11 -2.20
C HIS A 144 7.56 -6.78 -1.45
N ALA A 145 6.94 -6.77 -0.29
CA ALA A 145 6.79 -5.57 0.53
C ALA A 145 6.72 -5.90 2.03
N ILE A 146 7.26 -4.99 2.82
CA ILE A 146 7.29 -5.05 4.28
C ILE A 146 6.69 -3.75 4.81
N GLY A 147 5.73 -3.84 5.72
CA GLY A 147 5.24 -2.73 6.53
C GLY A 147 6.10 -2.59 7.77
N PHE A 148 6.53 -1.39 8.04
CA PHE A 148 7.47 -1.08 9.12
C PHE A 148 6.97 0.12 9.91
N GLU A 149 6.99 0.04 11.23
CA GLU A 149 6.72 1.17 12.11
C GLU A 149 7.99 1.52 12.89
N THR A 150 8.50 2.73 12.66
CA THR A 150 9.70 3.20 13.34
C THR A 150 9.43 3.46 14.82
N ALA A 151 10.47 3.39 15.66
CA ALA A 151 10.38 3.75 17.08
C ALA A 151 9.96 5.22 17.28
N SER A 152 10.17 6.07 16.28
CA SER A 152 9.69 7.47 16.24
C SER A 152 8.22 7.60 15.87
N GLY A 153 7.52 6.51 15.50
CA GLY A 153 6.10 6.45 15.19
C GLY A 153 5.75 6.78 13.74
N ILE A 154 6.69 6.57 12.81
CA ILE A 154 6.45 6.71 11.37
C ILE A 154 6.10 5.34 10.80
N ALA A 155 4.91 5.23 10.18
CA ALA A 155 4.54 4.05 9.42
C ALA A 155 5.13 4.14 7.99
N MET A 156 5.84 3.10 7.59
CA MET A 156 6.53 3.00 6.30
C MET A 156 6.10 1.74 5.55
N LEU A 157 6.18 1.79 4.23
CA LEU A 157 6.11 0.65 3.35
C LEU A 157 7.44 0.54 2.59
N LEU A 158 8.19 -0.53 2.84
CA LEU A 158 9.35 -0.90 2.04
C LEU A 158 8.84 -1.79 0.90
N HIS A 159 8.88 -1.30 -0.34
CA HIS A 159 8.33 -1.99 -1.51
C HIS A 159 9.44 -2.31 -2.51
N MET A 160 9.65 -3.58 -2.79
CA MET A 160 10.77 -4.09 -3.57
C MET A 160 10.38 -4.27 -5.04
N GLY A 161 10.77 -3.32 -5.85
CA GLY A 161 10.52 -3.30 -7.30
C GLY A 161 9.06 -3.01 -7.66
N ILE A 162 8.79 -2.99 -8.95
CA ILE A 162 7.46 -2.73 -9.52
C ILE A 162 6.86 -4.03 -10.04
N ASP A 163 5.58 -4.25 -9.74
CA ASP A 163 4.83 -5.46 -10.12
C ASP A 163 5.43 -6.81 -9.62
N THR A 164 6.36 -6.76 -8.70
CA THR A 164 7.04 -7.93 -8.11
C THR A 164 6.13 -8.81 -7.26
N VAL A 165 4.94 -8.37 -6.95
CA VAL A 165 3.85 -9.20 -6.41
C VAL A 165 3.60 -10.44 -7.28
N ASN A 166 3.82 -10.33 -8.59
CA ASN A 166 3.60 -11.42 -9.56
C ASN A 166 4.65 -12.54 -9.43
N LEU A 167 5.75 -12.31 -8.73
CA LEU A 167 6.78 -13.30 -8.44
C LEU A 167 6.34 -14.33 -7.37
N ASN A 168 5.23 -14.06 -6.66
CA ASN A 168 4.68 -14.95 -5.64
C ASN A 168 5.71 -15.38 -4.58
N GLY A 169 6.60 -14.47 -4.19
CA GLY A 169 7.64 -14.70 -3.20
C GLY A 169 8.94 -15.28 -3.73
N GLN A 170 9.03 -15.56 -5.02
CA GLN A 170 10.30 -15.97 -5.64
C GLN A 170 11.24 -14.77 -5.76
N GLY A 171 12.53 -14.98 -5.50
CA GLY A 171 13.53 -13.93 -5.49
C GLY A 171 13.54 -13.08 -4.20
N PHE A 172 12.84 -13.51 -3.14
CA PHE A 172 12.82 -12.82 -1.85
C PHE A 172 13.08 -13.80 -0.70
N GLU A 173 14.16 -13.57 0.03
CA GLU A 173 14.44 -14.27 1.28
C GLU A 173 14.21 -13.29 2.45
N VAL A 174 13.20 -13.54 3.28
CA VAL A 174 12.81 -12.68 4.41
C VAL A 174 13.31 -13.29 5.71
N PHE A 175 13.91 -12.46 6.57
CA PHE A 175 14.54 -12.85 7.84
C PHE A 175 13.74 -12.40 9.06
N VAL A 176 12.61 -11.75 8.87
CA VAL A 176 11.76 -11.20 9.93
C VAL A 176 10.32 -11.68 9.78
N ASN A 177 9.56 -11.62 10.86
CA ASN A 177 8.13 -11.96 10.89
C ASN A 177 7.32 -10.77 11.40
N ASN A 178 6.00 -10.85 11.21
CA ASN A 178 5.09 -9.85 11.73
C ASN A 178 5.24 -9.67 13.24
N GLY A 179 5.45 -8.45 13.69
CA GLY A 179 5.63 -8.09 15.09
C GLY A 179 7.05 -8.21 15.62
N ASP A 180 8.03 -8.61 14.78
CA ASP A 180 9.43 -8.64 15.20
C ASP A 180 9.96 -7.23 15.41
N ARG A 181 10.67 -7.03 16.51
CA ARG A 181 11.39 -5.80 16.81
C ARG A 181 12.81 -5.87 16.29
N VAL A 182 13.20 -4.87 15.55
CA VAL A 182 14.50 -4.79 14.91
C VAL A 182 15.21 -3.48 15.26
N LYS A 183 16.52 -3.50 15.14
CA LYS A 183 17.37 -2.32 15.26
C LYS A 183 17.78 -1.83 13.89
N LYS A 184 18.04 -0.54 13.80
CA LYS A 184 18.62 0.08 12.61
C LYS A 184 19.80 -0.74 12.08
N GLY A 185 19.72 -1.12 10.81
CA GLY A 185 20.74 -1.90 10.11
C GLY A 185 20.58 -3.41 10.21
N ASP A 186 19.61 -3.92 10.98
CA ASP A 186 19.31 -5.35 10.97
C ASP A 186 18.83 -5.77 9.58
N LEU A 187 19.23 -6.97 9.16
CA LEU A 187 18.86 -7.50 7.86
C LEU A 187 17.38 -7.94 7.89
N LEU A 188 16.58 -7.37 7.01
CA LEU A 188 15.15 -7.68 6.88
C LEU A 188 14.90 -8.68 5.76
N MET A 189 15.58 -8.48 4.63
CA MET A 189 15.34 -9.25 3.41
C MET A 189 16.61 -9.28 2.54
N LYS A 190 16.74 -10.34 1.73
CA LYS A 190 17.63 -10.39 0.57
C LYS A 190 16.84 -10.57 -0.71
N LEU A 191 17.33 -9.90 -1.75
CA LEU A 191 16.84 -10.01 -3.12
C LEU A 191 17.78 -10.96 -3.88
N ASP A 192 17.21 -11.86 -4.69
CA ASP A 192 17.98 -12.80 -5.53
C ASP A 192 18.05 -12.31 -6.98
#